data_c0165434a635a5d91254abd373d6a2e8
#
_entry.id   c0165434a635a5d91254abd373d6a2e8
#
_cell.length_a   1.000
_cell.length_b   1.000
_cell.length_c   1.000
_cell.angle_alpha   90.00
_cell.angle_beta   90.00
_cell.angle_gamma   90.00
#
_symmetry.space_group_name_H-M   'P 1'
#
loop_
_entity.id
_entity.type
_entity.pdbx_description
1 polymer ?
#
loop_
_entity_poly.entity_id
_entity_poly.type
_entity_poly.pdbx_seq_one_letter_code
_entity_poly.pdbx_strand_id
1 'polypeptide(L)'
;WKCKKDDHIRFQREEPGFSPLFIHEAASGSKETFGWKSAGYDDSSWARALPYPEGQVSGAVSPGNLLPRTVPFMYRKERFFTALSDLKKSSHSAEDWKDFLSLQKPLLIPANNEEIVEIHAGEEMTGYIHTGFTQGKGSRISLLYAEAYVQDETTGPNRIPVKNDRTDKAAGHLEGYEDCYVLSGLGTRETPEVYEPFWFRTFRFIRLHIQTGSDPLVLLDLHYTETGYPLA
;
A
#
# COMPACT_ATOMS: atom_id res chain seq x y z
N TRP A 1 16.89 23.40 8.23
CA TRP A 1 15.87 22.34 8.12
C TRP A 1 14.67 22.70 8.97
N LYS A 2 13.48 22.38 8.46
CA LYS A 2 12.22 22.45 9.17
C LYS A 2 11.62 21.06 9.25
N CYS A 3 10.78 20.82 10.26
CA CYS A 3 10.14 19.55 10.49
C CYS A 3 8.70 19.74 10.97
N LYS A 4 7.87 18.76 10.65
CA LYS A 4 6.50 18.64 11.12
C LYS A 4 6.27 17.17 11.45
N LYS A 5 5.58 16.91 12.56
CA LYS A 5 5.14 15.57 12.89
C LYS A 5 4.09 15.13 11.87
N ASP A 6 4.27 13.95 11.33
CA ASP A 6 3.31 13.33 10.45
C ASP A 6 2.35 12.47 11.26
N ASP A 7 1.07 12.81 11.20
CA ASP A 7 -0.01 12.10 11.91
C ASP A 7 -0.96 11.38 10.93
N HIS A 8 -0.65 11.38 9.63
CA HIS A 8 -1.53 10.76 8.64
C HIS A 8 -1.42 9.23 8.60
N ILE A 9 -0.29 8.66 8.98
CA ILE A 9 -0.07 7.22 9.03
C ILE A 9 -0.07 6.74 10.48
N ARG A 10 -0.79 5.65 10.71
CA ARG A 10 -0.71 4.85 11.94
C ARG A 10 -0.24 3.46 11.59
N PHE A 11 0.85 3.05 12.20
CA PHE A 11 1.33 1.69 12.07
C PHE A 11 0.52 0.77 12.99
N GLN A 12 -0.03 -0.28 12.44
CA GLN A 12 -0.70 -1.34 13.17
C GLN A 12 0.24 -2.54 13.19
N ARG A 13 0.51 -3.02 14.40
CA ARG A 13 1.28 -4.24 14.60
C ARG A 13 0.32 -5.24 15.23
N GLU A 14 0.10 -6.33 14.55
CA GLU A 14 -0.58 -7.45 15.17
C GLU A 14 0.28 -8.04 16.29
N GLU A 15 -0.39 -8.70 17.26
CA GLU A 15 0.18 -9.28 18.48
C GLU A 15 1.59 -9.85 18.24
N PRO A 16 2.46 -9.88 19.24
CA PRO A 16 3.87 -10.19 19.11
C PRO A 16 4.07 -11.55 18.47
N GLY A 17 3.94 -11.57 17.17
CA GLY A 17 4.26 -12.69 16.33
C GLY A 17 5.75 -12.77 16.09
N PHE A 18 6.16 -13.84 15.48
CA PHE A 18 7.55 -14.18 15.18
C PHE A 18 8.27 -13.16 14.28
N SER A 19 7.54 -12.30 13.56
CA SER A 19 8.13 -11.35 12.62
C SER A 19 7.94 -9.91 13.04
N PRO A 20 9.02 -9.14 13.26
CA PRO A 20 8.95 -7.70 13.52
C PRO A 20 8.52 -6.89 12.28
N LEU A 21 8.43 -7.51 11.10
CA LEU A 21 8.12 -6.86 9.83
C LEU A 21 6.63 -6.89 9.48
N PHE A 22 5.79 -7.54 10.27
CA PHE A 22 4.34 -7.54 10.11
C PHE A 22 3.74 -6.22 10.59
N ILE A 23 4.12 -5.13 9.95
CA ILE A 23 3.61 -3.80 10.18
C ILE A 23 2.75 -3.43 8.98
N HIS A 24 1.48 -3.18 9.22
CA HIS A 24 0.57 -2.63 8.21
C HIS A 24 0.14 -1.22 8.59
N GLU A 25 -0.39 -0.50 7.64
CA GLU A 25 -0.64 0.91 7.77
C GLU A 25 -2.14 1.22 7.72
N ALA A 26 -2.56 2.14 8.59
CA ALA A 26 -3.83 2.82 8.46
C ALA A 26 -3.54 4.31 8.21
N ALA A 27 -3.72 4.74 6.98
CA ALA A 27 -3.41 6.09 6.57
C ALA A 27 -4.67 6.90 6.23
N SER A 28 -4.59 8.22 6.37
CA SER A 28 -5.70 9.13 6.11
C SER A 28 -5.22 10.35 5.32
N GLY A 29 -5.66 10.46 4.08
CA GLY A 29 -5.37 11.59 3.21
C GLY A 29 -5.82 12.93 3.77
N SER A 30 -6.90 12.96 4.56
CA SER A 30 -7.36 14.21 5.20
C SER A 30 -6.38 14.75 6.27
N LYS A 31 -5.45 13.93 6.72
CA LYS A 31 -4.39 14.31 7.67
C LYS A 31 -3.05 14.51 6.98
N GLU A 32 -2.92 14.07 5.77
CA GLU A 32 -1.71 14.26 4.97
C GLU A 32 -1.46 15.76 4.74
N THR A 33 -0.20 16.12 4.76
CA THR A 33 0.22 17.45 4.35
C THR A 33 0.32 17.47 2.83
N PHE A 34 -0.81 17.63 2.16
CA PHE A 34 -0.91 17.56 0.70
C PHE A 34 0.07 18.53 0.01
N GLY A 35 0.78 18.05 -0.99
CA GLY A 35 1.71 18.86 -1.78
C GLY A 35 3.07 19.17 -1.14
N TRP A 36 3.37 18.67 0.05
CA TRP A 36 4.62 18.97 0.76
C TRP A 36 5.90 18.57 -0.01
N LYS A 37 5.78 17.65 -0.95
CA LYS A 37 6.90 17.22 -1.84
C LYS A 37 7.17 18.21 -2.97
N SER A 38 6.32 19.21 -3.18
CA SER A 38 6.46 20.20 -4.25
C SER A 38 7.50 21.26 -3.87
N ALA A 39 8.33 21.67 -4.83
CA ALA A 39 9.38 22.68 -4.61
C ALA A 39 8.86 24.05 -4.12
N GLY A 40 7.62 24.38 -4.44
CA GLY A 40 6.96 25.63 -4.02
C GLY A 40 6.09 25.51 -2.76
N TYR A 41 6.18 24.39 -2.03
CA TYR A 41 5.38 24.20 -0.84
C TYR A 41 5.75 25.22 0.25
N ASP A 42 4.73 25.86 0.83
CA ASP A 42 4.94 26.79 1.96
C ASP A 42 5.07 26.01 3.27
N ASP A 43 6.32 25.86 3.73
CA ASP A 43 6.67 25.25 5.00
C ASP A 43 6.86 26.26 6.16
N SER A 44 6.38 27.50 5.99
CA SER A 44 6.57 28.59 6.97
C SER A 44 6.07 28.23 8.38
N SER A 45 5.01 27.44 8.46
CA SER A 45 4.41 26.96 9.72
C SER A 45 5.15 25.79 10.38
N TRP A 46 6.13 25.20 9.70
CA TRP A 46 6.86 24.05 10.24
C TRP A 46 7.87 24.48 11.30
N ALA A 47 8.03 23.66 12.32
CA ALA A 47 9.01 23.92 13.37
C ALA A 47 10.44 23.83 12.83
N ARG A 48 11.34 24.67 13.37
CA ARG A 48 12.75 24.58 13.06
C ARG A 48 13.34 23.31 13.66
N ALA A 49 14.05 22.53 12.87
CA ALA A 49 14.78 21.37 13.37
C ALA A 49 15.86 21.83 14.35
N LEU A 50 15.93 21.19 15.49
CA LEU A 50 16.97 21.44 16.50
C LEU A 50 18.11 20.44 16.29
N PRO A 51 19.38 20.90 16.28
CA PRO A 51 20.50 19.97 16.25
C PRO A 51 20.55 19.18 17.56
N TYR A 52 20.92 17.92 17.49
CA TYR A 52 21.28 17.15 18.69
C TYR A 52 22.58 17.72 19.27
N PRO A 53 22.58 18.13 20.54
CA PRO A 53 23.82 18.54 21.19
C PRO A 53 24.75 17.35 21.32
N GLU A 54 26.03 17.53 21.03
CA GLU A 54 27.04 16.51 21.27
C GLU A 54 26.99 16.06 22.74
N GLY A 55 26.94 14.76 22.98
CA GLY A 55 26.98 14.16 24.29
C GLY A 55 25.65 14.11 25.08
N GLN A 56 24.54 14.60 24.55
CA GLN A 56 23.23 14.57 25.24
C GLN A 56 22.28 13.46 24.80
N VAL A 57 22.77 12.45 24.14
CA VAL A 57 21.93 11.31 23.79
C VAL A 57 21.96 10.32 24.95
N SER A 58 20.99 10.45 25.85
CA SER A 58 20.74 9.45 26.89
C SER A 58 19.81 8.38 26.32
N GLY A 59 20.21 7.12 26.43
CA GLY A 59 19.39 5.99 26.03
C GLY A 59 19.94 5.19 24.83
N ALA A 60 19.22 4.14 24.45
CA ALA A 60 19.66 3.15 23.49
C ALA A 60 19.76 3.64 22.03
N VAL A 61 19.39 4.90 21.75
CA VAL A 61 19.42 5.48 20.40
C VAL A 61 20.31 6.71 20.40
N SER A 62 21.61 6.48 20.38
CA SER A 62 22.54 7.51 19.95
C SER A 62 22.39 7.64 18.42
N PRO A 63 22.29 8.87 17.85
CA PRO A 63 22.46 9.04 16.42
C PRO A 63 23.82 8.55 15.94
N GLY A 64 24.74 8.26 16.88
CA GLY A 64 26.02 7.64 16.61
C GLY A 64 26.86 8.38 15.58
N ASN A 65 27.97 7.81 15.23
CA ASN A 65 28.72 8.25 14.07
C ASN A 65 28.09 7.62 12.83
N LEU A 66 27.51 8.46 11.97
CA LEU A 66 27.05 8.01 10.65
C LEU A 66 28.28 7.58 9.84
N LEU A 67 28.38 6.30 9.57
CA LEU A 67 29.41 5.74 8.69
C LEU A 67 28.86 5.65 7.26
N PRO A 68 29.72 5.83 6.25
CA PRO A 68 29.33 5.56 4.88
C PRO A 68 28.79 4.15 4.73
N ARG A 69 27.69 4.01 4.01
CA ARG A 69 27.08 2.71 3.74
C ARG A 69 28.02 1.83 2.91
N THR A 70 28.28 0.61 3.37
CA THR A 70 29.13 -0.36 2.69
C THR A 70 28.36 -1.34 1.82
N VAL A 71 27.04 -1.48 2.06
CA VAL A 71 26.17 -2.34 1.25
C VAL A 71 25.49 -1.51 0.14
N PRO A 72 25.24 -2.08 -1.06
CA PRO A 72 24.59 -1.36 -2.13
C PRO A 72 23.15 -0.95 -1.74
N PHE A 73 22.64 0.08 -2.40
CA PHE A 73 21.23 0.42 -2.28
C PHE A 73 20.37 -0.64 -2.96
N MET A 74 19.16 -0.82 -2.44
CA MET A 74 18.16 -1.63 -3.10
C MET A 74 17.83 -1.01 -4.47
N TYR A 75 17.71 -1.84 -5.50
CA TYR A 75 17.25 -1.36 -6.79
C TYR A 75 15.78 -0.95 -6.73
N ARG A 76 15.33 -0.17 -7.70
CA ARG A 76 13.94 0.20 -7.91
C ARG A 76 13.60 0.08 -9.38
N LYS A 77 12.52 -0.64 -9.67
CA LYS A 77 12.04 -0.86 -11.03
C LYS A 77 10.52 -0.79 -11.06
N GLU A 78 9.98 0.10 -11.87
CA GLU A 78 8.55 0.20 -12.06
C GLU A 78 7.99 -1.06 -12.72
N ARG A 79 6.87 -1.56 -12.21
CA ARG A 79 6.15 -2.74 -12.69
C ARG A 79 4.66 -2.49 -12.65
N PHE A 80 3.97 -3.05 -13.63
CA PHE A 80 2.52 -2.97 -13.74
C PHE A 80 1.90 -4.34 -13.52
N PHE A 81 0.75 -4.34 -12.89
CA PHE A 81 -0.08 -5.53 -12.82
C PHE A 81 -0.71 -5.78 -14.19
N THR A 82 -0.70 -7.01 -14.64
CA THR A 82 -1.21 -7.38 -15.97
C THR A 82 -2.34 -8.38 -15.93
N ALA A 83 -2.62 -8.97 -14.77
CA ALA A 83 -3.58 -10.04 -14.63
C ALA A 83 -4.58 -9.80 -13.51
N LEU A 84 -5.86 -9.81 -13.86
CA LEU A 84 -6.95 -9.97 -12.92
C LEU A 84 -7.02 -11.45 -12.51
N SER A 85 -6.87 -11.76 -11.24
CA SER A 85 -7.01 -13.12 -10.73
C SER A 85 -8.48 -13.49 -10.52
N ASP A 86 -9.21 -12.66 -9.78
CA ASP A 86 -10.63 -12.89 -9.52
C ASP A 86 -11.41 -11.60 -9.37
N LEU A 87 -12.69 -11.63 -9.73
CA LEU A 87 -13.65 -10.55 -9.58
C LEU A 87 -14.70 -10.95 -8.55
N LYS A 88 -14.47 -10.62 -7.26
CA LYS A 88 -15.35 -11.03 -6.17
C LYS A 88 -16.65 -10.22 -6.14
N LYS A 89 -16.51 -8.91 -6.29
CA LYS A 89 -17.62 -7.96 -6.31
C LYS A 89 -17.21 -6.71 -7.08
N SER A 90 -17.97 -6.34 -8.08
CA SER A 90 -17.68 -5.13 -8.84
C SER A 90 -18.89 -4.64 -9.63
N SER A 91 -18.97 -3.34 -9.80
CA SER A 91 -19.87 -2.67 -10.76
C SER A 91 -19.30 -2.64 -12.17
N HIS A 92 -18.01 -2.99 -12.32
CA HIS A 92 -17.30 -3.04 -13.59
C HIS A 92 -17.13 -4.50 -14.05
N SER A 93 -17.01 -4.70 -15.35
CA SER A 93 -16.71 -5.99 -15.93
C SER A 93 -15.24 -6.40 -15.71
N ALA A 94 -14.96 -7.69 -15.89
CA ALA A 94 -13.57 -8.17 -15.88
C ALA A 94 -12.71 -7.51 -16.97
N GLU A 95 -13.31 -7.13 -18.10
CA GLU A 95 -12.61 -6.45 -19.18
C GLU A 95 -12.22 -5.02 -18.81
N ASP A 96 -13.12 -4.28 -18.13
CA ASP A 96 -12.81 -2.92 -17.63
C ASP A 96 -11.61 -2.96 -16.67
N TRP A 97 -11.58 -3.95 -15.76
CA TRP A 97 -10.45 -4.13 -14.86
C TRP A 97 -9.16 -4.52 -15.58
N LYS A 98 -9.22 -5.36 -16.61
CA LYS A 98 -8.05 -5.68 -17.44
C LYS A 98 -7.55 -4.44 -18.19
N ASP A 99 -8.44 -3.67 -18.77
CA ASP A 99 -8.11 -2.40 -19.43
C ASP A 99 -7.45 -1.42 -18.44
N PHE A 100 -7.98 -1.32 -17.23
CA PHE A 100 -7.36 -0.52 -16.17
C PHE A 100 -5.94 -0.98 -15.87
N LEU A 101 -5.73 -2.28 -15.64
CA LEU A 101 -4.42 -2.81 -15.25
C LEU A 101 -3.39 -2.74 -16.38
N SER A 102 -3.79 -3.03 -17.63
CA SER A 102 -2.87 -3.17 -18.77
C SER A 102 -2.72 -1.90 -19.60
N LEU A 103 -3.78 -1.11 -19.72
CA LEU A 103 -3.82 0.09 -20.56
C LEU A 103 -3.84 1.39 -19.74
N GLN A 104 -3.81 1.29 -18.41
CA GLN A 104 -3.90 2.44 -17.49
C GLN A 104 -5.15 3.29 -17.76
N LYS A 105 -6.28 2.66 -18.12
CA LYS A 105 -7.55 3.33 -18.40
C LYS A 105 -8.30 3.58 -17.09
N PRO A 106 -8.49 4.84 -16.66
CA PRO A 106 -9.11 5.13 -15.37
C PRO A 106 -10.49 4.50 -15.21
N LEU A 107 -10.79 4.05 -13.98
CA LEU A 107 -12.12 3.52 -13.62
C LEU A 107 -12.88 4.52 -12.74
N LEU A 108 -14.12 4.82 -13.15
CA LEU A 108 -15.05 5.62 -12.33
C LEU A 108 -15.89 4.69 -11.46
N ILE A 109 -15.59 4.64 -10.19
CA ILE A 109 -16.36 3.86 -9.21
C ILE A 109 -17.49 4.70 -8.66
N PRO A 110 -18.75 4.24 -8.79
CA PRO A 110 -19.91 5.02 -8.35
C PRO A 110 -19.89 5.31 -6.84
N ALA A 111 -20.62 6.35 -6.42
CA ALA A 111 -20.87 6.61 -5.01
C ALA A 111 -21.65 5.46 -4.34
N ASN A 112 -21.40 5.26 -3.03
CA ASN A 112 -22.04 4.21 -2.22
C ASN A 112 -21.90 2.80 -2.81
N ASN A 113 -20.73 2.52 -3.38
CA ASN A 113 -20.43 1.27 -4.05
C ASN A 113 -19.27 0.53 -3.37
N GLU A 114 -19.15 -0.74 -3.71
CA GLU A 114 -18.08 -1.60 -3.19
C GLU A 114 -17.47 -2.44 -4.32
N GLU A 115 -16.17 -2.35 -4.47
CA GLU A 115 -15.37 -3.13 -5.42
C GLU A 115 -14.42 -4.05 -4.64
N ILE A 116 -14.40 -5.34 -4.98
CA ILE A 116 -13.47 -6.33 -4.41
C ILE A 116 -12.88 -7.12 -5.56
N VAL A 117 -11.61 -6.88 -5.84
CA VAL A 117 -10.89 -7.54 -6.93
C VAL A 117 -9.58 -8.14 -6.44
N GLU A 118 -9.22 -9.28 -7.00
CA GLU A 118 -7.96 -9.96 -6.71
C GLU A 118 -7.08 -9.93 -7.94
N ILE A 119 -5.86 -9.45 -7.78
CA ILE A 119 -4.92 -9.11 -8.83
C ILE A 119 -3.66 -9.95 -8.63
N HIS A 120 -3.08 -10.43 -9.73
CA HIS A 120 -1.90 -11.29 -9.74
C HIS A 120 -0.69 -10.54 -10.29
N ALA A 121 0.43 -10.54 -9.55
CA ALA A 121 1.68 -9.92 -9.99
C ALA A 121 2.50 -10.80 -10.97
N GLY A 122 2.05 -12.02 -11.24
CA GLY A 122 2.78 -13.00 -12.07
C GLY A 122 3.61 -13.97 -11.23
N GLU A 123 4.44 -13.46 -10.37
CA GLU A 123 5.31 -14.19 -9.45
C GLU A 123 5.30 -13.51 -8.07
N GLU A 124 6.00 -14.07 -7.10
CA GLU A 124 6.16 -13.43 -5.79
C GLU A 124 7.13 -12.26 -5.91
N MET A 125 6.64 -11.10 -5.52
CA MET A 125 7.33 -9.83 -5.68
C MET A 125 7.51 -9.13 -4.34
N THR A 126 8.55 -8.30 -4.28
CA THR A 126 8.74 -7.35 -3.19
C THR A 126 8.75 -5.95 -3.77
N GLY A 127 7.89 -5.08 -3.29
CA GLY A 127 7.78 -3.73 -3.85
C GLY A 127 6.93 -2.76 -3.04
N TYR A 128 6.98 -1.51 -3.46
CA TYR A 128 6.12 -0.43 -2.97
C TYR A 128 4.93 -0.32 -3.90
N ILE A 129 3.73 -0.50 -3.36
CA ILE A 129 2.50 -0.33 -4.14
C ILE A 129 2.25 1.16 -4.32
N HIS A 130 1.82 1.55 -5.51
CA HIS A 130 1.40 2.88 -5.84
C HIS A 130 -0.04 2.86 -6.34
N THR A 131 -0.90 3.70 -5.76
CA THR A 131 -2.30 3.81 -6.17
C THR A 131 -2.69 5.27 -6.24
N GLY A 132 -3.18 5.70 -7.41
CA GLY A 132 -3.57 7.08 -7.70
C GLY A 132 -5.08 7.27 -7.78
N PHE A 133 -5.57 8.39 -7.24
CA PHE A 133 -7.00 8.68 -7.15
C PHE A 133 -7.32 10.13 -7.45
N THR A 134 -8.57 10.36 -7.90
CA THR A 134 -9.21 11.69 -7.83
C THR A 134 -10.59 11.56 -7.24
N GLN A 135 -11.09 12.64 -6.60
CA GLN A 135 -12.40 12.66 -5.94
C GLN A 135 -12.50 11.63 -4.79
N GLY A 136 -13.67 11.07 -4.55
CA GLY A 136 -13.88 9.98 -3.60
C GLY A 136 -13.66 10.35 -2.13
N LYS A 137 -13.99 11.56 -1.69
CA LYS A 137 -13.84 11.98 -0.32
C LYS A 137 -14.45 10.98 0.67
N GLY A 138 -13.62 10.54 1.63
CA GLY A 138 -14.03 9.58 2.64
C GLY A 138 -14.10 8.13 2.16
N SER A 139 -13.81 7.85 0.89
CA SER A 139 -13.69 6.48 0.40
C SER A 139 -12.56 5.75 1.09
N ARG A 140 -12.77 4.48 1.37
CA ARG A 140 -11.80 3.58 2.01
C ARG A 140 -11.23 2.62 0.97
N ILE A 141 -9.92 2.55 0.93
CA ILE A 141 -9.17 1.63 0.10
C ILE A 141 -8.43 0.68 1.04
N SER A 142 -8.58 -0.62 0.83
CA SER A 142 -7.81 -1.64 1.53
C SER A 142 -7.02 -2.47 0.53
N LEU A 143 -5.78 -2.76 0.85
CA LEU A 143 -4.84 -3.55 0.07
C LEU A 143 -4.35 -4.71 0.92
N LEU A 144 -4.89 -5.91 0.68
CA LEU A 144 -4.42 -7.13 1.32
C LEU A 144 -3.34 -7.77 0.44
N TYR A 145 -2.23 -8.15 1.04
CA TYR A 145 -1.08 -8.75 0.37
C TYR A 145 -0.98 -10.22 0.72
N ALA A 146 -0.94 -11.08 -0.28
CA ALA A 146 -0.88 -12.52 -0.08
C ALA A 146 0.11 -13.21 -1.03
N GLU A 147 0.75 -14.27 -0.56
CA GLU A 147 1.65 -15.11 -1.35
C GLU A 147 0.89 -16.17 -2.16
N ALA A 148 -0.28 -16.58 -1.70
CA ALA A 148 -1.03 -17.69 -2.26
C ALA A 148 -2.51 -17.62 -1.89
N TYR A 149 -3.33 -18.34 -2.65
CA TYR A 149 -4.61 -18.82 -2.17
C TYR A 149 -4.38 -19.95 -1.17
N VAL A 150 -4.94 -19.85 0.02
CA VAL A 150 -4.84 -20.86 1.08
C VAL A 150 -6.16 -21.58 1.23
N GLN A 151 -6.08 -22.88 1.51
CA GLN A 151 -7.23 -23.73 1.83
C GLN A 151 -7.22 -24.00 3.33
N ASP A 152 -8.40 -24.12 3.93
CA ASP A 152 -8.52 -24.47 5.33
C ASP A 152 -8.62 -25.99 5.48
N GLU A 153 -7.58 -26.61 6.02
CA GLU A 153 -7.67 -27.97 6.50
C GLU A 153 -8.10 -27.95 7.97
N THR A 154 -9.28 -28.48 8.25
CA THR A 154 -9.75 -28.67 9.60
C THR A 154 -9.31 -30.04 10.12
N THR A 155 -8.20 -30.07 10.81
CA THR A 155 -7.81 -31.21 11.64
C THR A 155 -8.06 -30.87 13.10
N GLY A 156 -9.20 -31.28 13.63
CA GLY A 156 -9.56 -30.97 15.02
C GLY A 156 -10.08 -29.52 15.22
N PRO A 157 -9.94 -28.94 16.42
CA PRO A 157 -10.49 -27.62 16.74
C PRO A 157 -9.70 -26.44 16.14
N ASN A 158 -8.59 -26.70 15.51
CA ASN A 158 -7.72 -25.64 14.98
C ASN A 158 -7.79 -25.60 13.46
N ARG A 159 -8.02 -24.38 12.92
CA ARG A 159 -7.88 -24.09 11.51
C ARG A 159 -6.39 -24.07 11.15
N ILE A 160 -5.99 -24.81 10.13
CA ILE A 160 -4.63 -24.79 9.58
C ILE A 160 -4.72 -24.33 8.12
N PRO A 161 -4.19 -23.15 7.77
CA PRO A 161 -4.12 -22.72 6.39
C PRO A 161 -3.05 -23.53 5.65
N VAL A 162 -3.43 -24.11 4.52
CA VAL A 162 -2.55 -24.94 3.68
C VAL A 162 -2.41 -24.33 2.29
N LYS A 163 -1.19 -24.23 1.82
CA LYS A 163 -0.83 -23.72 0.48
C LYS A 163 -0.64 -24.89 -0.49
N ASN A 164 -1.72 -25.52 -0.94
CA ASN A 164 -1.67 -26.60 -1.95
C ASN A 164 -1.33 -26.05 -3.34
N ASP A 165 -2.33 -25.86 -4.19
CA ASP A 165 -2.16 -25.03 -5.40
C ASP A 165 -2.30 -23.56 -5.03
N ARG A 166 -1.19 -22.84 -5.07
CA ARG A 166 -1.13 -21.42 -4.67
C ARG A 166 -1.98 -20.50 -5.54
N THR A 167 -2.46 -20.99 -6.69
CA THR A 167 -3.26 -20.23 -7.66
C THR A 167 -4.73 -20.64 -7.68
N ASP A 168 -5.11 -21.66 -6.92
CA ASP A 168 -6.48 -22.16 -6.89
C ASP A 168 -7.42 -21.23 -6.09
N LYS A 169 -7.96 -20.26 -6.81
CA LYS A 169 -8.96 -19.32 -6.28
C LYS A 169 -10.33 -19.94 -6.03
N ALA A 170 -10.62 -21.12 -6.61
CA ALA A 170 -11.91 -21.79 -6.47
C ALA A 170 -12.03 -22.52 -5.13
N ALA A 171 -10.94 -23.16 -4.70
CA ALA A 171 -10.89 -23.89 -3.43
C ALA A 171 -10.26 -23.07 -2.29
N GLY A 172 -9.56 -21.98 -2.61
CA GLY A 172 -8.83 -21.18 -1.64
C GLY A 172 -9.32 -19.74 -1.51
N HIS A 173 -8.73 -19.04 -0.55
CA HIS A 173 -8.93 -17.61 -0.34
C HIS A 173 -7.59 -16.93 -0.07
N LEU A 174 -7.53 -15.61 -0.32
CA LEU A 174 -6.35 -14.82 0.02
C LEU A 174 -6.34 -14.48 1.51
N GLU A 175 -5.22 -14.73 2.15
CA GLU A 175 -4.96 -14.40 3.55
C GLU A 175 -3.63 -13.67 3.65
N GLY A 176 -3.60 -12.58 4.40
CA GLY A 176 -2.39 -11.76 4.55
C GLY A 176 -2.67 -10.48 5.32
N TYR A 177 -1.70 -9.57 5.30
CA TYR A 177 -1.79 -8.27 5.96
C TYR A 177 -2.46 -7.25 5.05
N GLU A 178 -3.20 -6.32 5.66
CA GLU A 178 -3.97 -5.33 4.96
C GLU A 178 -3.54 -3.92 5.34
N ASP A 179 -3.14 -3.12 4.35
CA ASP A 179 -3.01 -1.68 4.50
C ASP A 179 -4.34 -1.02 4.17
N CYS A 180 -4.62 0.09 4.84
CA CYS A 180 -5.83 0.86 4.63
C CYS A 180 -5.54 2.34 4.41
N TYR A 181 -6.19 2.93 3.43
CA TYR A 181 -6.15 4.36 3.15
C TYR A 181 -7.55 4.95 3.06
N VAL A 182 -7.76 6.09 3.73
CA VAL A 182 -9.01 6.85 3.64
C VAL A 182 -8.75 8.14 2.88
N LEU A 183 -9.40 8.32 1.74
CA LEU A 183 -9.18 9.45 0.84
C LEU A 183 -9.63 10.78 1.44
N SER A 184 -8.85 11.81 1.17
CA SER A 184 -9.23 13.21 1.43
C SER A 184 -10.25 13.71 0.40
N GLY A 185 -10.17 13.21 -0.83
CA GLY A 185 -10.91 13.70 -1.99
C GLY A 185 -10.35 14.99 -2.59
N LEU A 186 -9.14 15.39 -2.19
CA LEU A 186 -8.47 16.59 -2.70
C LEU A 186 -7.72 16.36 -4.01
N GLY A 187 -7.54 15.10 -4.42
CA GLY A 187 -6.86 14.75 -5.65
C GLY A 187 -7.59 15.29 -6.88
N THR A 188 -6.84 15.85 -7.81
CA THR A 188 -7.28 16.23 -9.14
C THR A 188 -6.57 15.39 -10.20
N ARG A 189 -6.96 15.52 -11.47
CA ARG A 189 -6.27 14.79 -12.54
C ARG A 189 -4.83 15.26 -12.74
N GLU A 190 -4.57 16.55 -12.51
CA GLU A 190 -3.25 17.17 -12.61
C GLU A 190 -2.39 16.89 -11.38
N THR A 191 -3.02 16.71 -10.22
CA THR A 191 -2.36 16.45 -8.95
C THR A 191 -3.14 15.36 -8.22
N PRO A 192 -2.97 14.10 -8.62
CA PRO A 192 -3.67 12.97 -7.99
C PRO A 192 -3.38 12.86 -6.49
N GLU A 193 -4.36 12.37 -5.76
CA GLU A 193 -4.12 11.86 -4.42
C GLU A 193 -3.50 10.48 -4.56
N VAL A 194 -2.37 10.25 -3.90
CA VAL A 194 -1.58 9.02 -4.04
C VAL A 194 -1.44 8.35 -2.70
N TYR A 195 -1.69 7.05 -2.68
CA TYR A 195 -1.29 6.21 -1.57
C TYR A 195 -0.14 5.31 -1.99
N GLU A 196 0.95 5.40 -1.25
CA GLU A 196 2.12 4.54 -1.31
C GLU A 196 2.50 4.16 0.13
N PRO A 197 2.52 2.87 0.51
CA PRO A 197 2.94 2.45 1.84
C PRO A 197 4.36 2.91 2.15
N PHE A 198 4.62 3.29 3.40
CA PHE A 198 5.95 3.72 3.84
C PHE A 198 7.00 2.61 3.71
N TRP A 199 6.57 1.34 3.75
CA TRP A 199 7.44 0.17 3.65
C TRP A 199 7.04 -0.72 2.48
N PHE A 200 8.02 -1.40 1.88
CA PHE A 200 7.73 -2.40 0.84
C PHE A 200 6.86 -3.56 1.38
N ARG A 201 6.12 -4.18 0.49
CA ARG A 201 5.31 -5.36 0.74
C ARG A 201 5.83 -6.53 -0.07
N THR A 202 5.63 -7.75 0.45
CA THR A 202 5.88 -8.99 -0.31
C THR A 202 4.53 -9.60 -0.65
N PHE A 203 4.32 -9.89 -1.93
CA PHE A 203 3.05 -10.36 -2.44
C PHE A 203 3.23 -11.09 -3.77
N ARG A 204 2.36 -12.03 -4.01
CA ARG A 204 2.07 -12.58 -5.33
C ARG A 204 0.68 -12.15 -5.80
N PHE A 205 -0.23 -12.01 -4.85
CA PHE A 205 -1.59 -11.53 -5.06
C PHE A 205 -1.86 -10.30 -4.21
N ILE A 206 -2.71 -9.42 -4.73
CA ILE A 206 -3.26 -8.30 -3.98
C ILE A 206 -4.77 -8.39 -4.08
N ARG A 207 -5.47 -8.26 -2.95
CA ARG A 207 -6.89 -7.94 -2.95
C ARG A 207 -7.04 -6.45 -2.77
N LEU A 208 -7.56 -5.79 -3.78
CA LEU A 208 -7.98 -4.40 -3.72
C LEU A 208 -9.47 -4.37 -3.33
N HIS A 209 -9.76 -3.74 -2.20
CA HIS A 209 -11.12 -3.52 -1.71
C HIS A 209 -11.36 -2.02 -1.60
N ILE A 210 -12.33 -1.53 -2.36
CA ILE A 210 -12.71 -0.12 -2.41
C ILE A 210 -14.14 0.02 -1.92
N GLN A 211 -14.35 0.90 -0.95
CA GLN A 211 -15.66 1.30 -0.45
C GLN A 211 -15.81 2.80 -0.64
N THR A 212 -16.69 3.21 -1.55
CA THR A 212 -16.96 4.62 -1.78
C THR A 212 -18.02 5.16 -0.82
N GLY A 213 -17.87 6.43 -0.43
CA GLY A 213 -18.88 7.17 0.31
C GLY A 213 -19.92 7.81 -0.63
N SER A 214 -20.41 8.98 -0.22
CA SER A 214 -21.38 9.78 -1.01
C SER A 214 -20.82 10.32 -2.32
N ASP A 215 -19.48 10.37 -2.46
CA ASP A 215 -18.84 10.89 -3.64
C ASP A 215 -18.29 9.74 -4.51
N PRO A 216 -18.42 9.80 -5.84
CA PRO A 216 -17.78 8.83 -6.71
C PRO A 216 -16.26 8.98 -6.65
N LEU A 217 -15.55 7.89 -6.91
CA LEU A 217 -14.09 7.82 -6.94
C LEU A 217 -13.62 7.55 -8.36
N VAL A 218 -12.57 8.22 -8.81
CA VAL A 218 -11.82 7.80 -10.00
C VAL A 218 -10.52 7.17 -9.59
N LEU A 219 -10.39 5.88 -9.85
CA LEU A 219 -9.14 5.13 -9.73
C LEU A 219 -8.32 5.38 -11.00
N LEU A 220 -7.17 6.04 -10.86
CA LEU A 220 -6.34 6.47 -11.99
C LEU A 220 -5.32 5.43 -12.41
N ASP A 221 -4.63 4.85 -11.43
CA ASP A 221 -3.60 3.86 -11.67
C ASP A 221 -3.40 2.94 -10.45
N LEU A 222 -2.81 1.77 -10.72
CA LEU A 222 -2.33 0.84 -9.73
C LEU A 222 -1.10 0.13 -10.30
N HIS A 223 0.05 0.40 -9.72
CA HIS A 223 1.30 -0.25 -10.10
C HIS A 223 2.18 -0.45 -8.87
N TYR A 224 3.40 -0.95 -9.04
CA TYR A 224 4.34 -1.08 -7.93
C TYR A 224 5.78 -0.83 -8.38
N THR A 225 6.58 -0.34 -7.45
CA THR A 225 8.03 -0.26 -7.61
C THR A 225 8.66 -1.50 -6.98
N GLU A 226 9.05 -2.45 -7.83
CA GLU A 226 9.84 -3.62 -7.43
C GLU A 226 11.14 -3.17 -6.76
N THR A 227 11.51 -3.84 -5.68
CA THR A 227 12.73 -3.55 -4.95
C THR A 227 13.38 -4.81 -4.41
N GLY A 228 14.69 -4.76 -4.24
CA GLY A 228 15.48 -5.85 -3.68
C GLY A 228 16.95 -5.49 -3.68
N TYR A 229 17.77 -6.29 -3.05
CA TYR A 229 19.21 -6.12 -3.15
C TYR A 229 19.71 -6.58 -4.52
N PRO A 230 20.61 -5.83 -5.16
CA PRO A 230 21.25 -6.25 -6.41
C PRO A 230 22.20 -7.39 -6.10
N LEU A 231 21.71 -8.60 -6.16
CA LEU A 231 22.53 -9.82 -6.08
C LEU A 231 23.23 -9.97 -7.44
N ALA A 232 24.54 -9.87 -7.46
CA ALA A 232 25.37 -10.07 -8.66
C ALA A 232 25.48 -11.55 -9.00
#